data_c0cc7ce4c71c66cb7dfe7811c802b422
#
_entry.id   c0cc7ce4c71c66cb7dfe7811c802b422
#
_cell.length_a   1.000
_cell.length_b   1.000
_cell.length_c   1.000
_cell.angle_alpha   90.00
_cell.angle_beta   90.00
_cell.angle_gamma   90.00
#
_symmetry.space_group_name_H-M   'P 1'
#
loop_
_entity.id
_entity.type
_entity.pdbx_description
1 polymer ?
#
loop_
_entity_poly.entity_id
_entity_poly.type
_entity_poly.pdbx_seq_one_letter_code
_entity_poly.pdbx_strand_id
1 'polypeptide(L)'
;MSLNPPLKYYCDENAFRFHILDVGEGLMILIIFPDNKVMLFDCNVTEENSDEILNYLDKNIPLNYNEDTDSDEKMIHFFVNSHRDDDHCRGLKKVNEKFKIKSIWDSGQTGASTQSDTYKYYMYLRRKLRDEDADNLKELVPTDLPIANIGGTNIYCLSSKEEYQEGYDNCVKIFEAYAKVQHTNSIVLKIEYGSTSMLLTGDSDWKCWKEKIIPTYENDVESNILVASHHGSRSFFTDEEQNDSIDIVKSPDTTYIESIDYINPDVVLISCGDYKTQHHPNKEAFKIYLENCENQQVYTTKNCGHIVGYIDSEGNYTVVPSRFCETRNASVAYDMQINCTYTHNNTTIPVKSGSTLDVGGTLKFSVASKLGFFEPIDRINTLWEVSNGGKGVDSSHQEIYYKGKEENDGIFSFKRELSYVGRHLLRCRVHNPKKGTITKIFCINGK
;
A
#
# COMPACT_ATOMS: atom_id res chain seq x y z
N MET A 1 9.44 -12.39 17.43
CA MET A 1 10.65 -12.32 16.57
C MET A 1 10.20 -11.86 15.21
N SER A 2 10.66 -10.70 14.75
CA SER A 2 10.39 -10.19 13.40
C SER A 2 11.07 -11.14 12.41
N LEU A 3 10.26 -11.90 11.65
CA LEU A 3 10.73 -12.86 10.64
C LEU A 3 11.13 -12.21 9.32
N ASN A 4 10.91 -10.91 9.17
CA ASN A 4 11.34 -10.18 7.99
C ASN A 4 12.66 -9.48 8.29
N PRO A 5 13.70 -9.67 7.47
CA PRO A 5 14.82 -8.77 7.52
C PRO A 5 14.27 -7.35 7.32
N PRO A 6 14.75 -6.38 8.08
CA PRO A 6 14.31 -5.01 7.90
C PRO A 6 14.50 -4.63 6.42
N LEU A 7 13.54 -3.95 5.84
CA LEU A 7 13.59 -3.41 4.47
C LEU A 7 14.90 -2.71 4.13
N LYS A 8 15.63 -2.30 5.14
CA LYS A 8 17.00 -1.76 5.05
C LYS A 8 17.96 -2.57 4.18
N TYR A 9 17.70 -3.87 3.97
CA TYR A 9 18.50 -4.71 3.07
C TYR A 9 18.06 -4.64 1.59
N TYR A 10 16.91 -4.02 1.31
CA TYR A 10 16.31 -4.00 -0.02
C TYR A 10 16.14 -2.59 -0.58
N CYS A 11 16.33 -1.54 0.25
CA CYS A 11 16.14 -0.16 -0.15
C CYS A 11 17.47 0.57 -0.26
N ASP A 12 17.59 1.38 -1.28
CA ASP A 12 18.48 2.52 -1.28
C ASP A 12 18.12 3.43 -0.08
N GLU A 13 19.10 4.01 0.59
CA GLU A 13 18.84 4.89 1.75
C GLU A 13 17.92 6.06 1.40
N ASN A 14 17.86 6.43 0.12
CA ASN A 14 17.04 7.52 -0.42
C ASN A 14 15.78 7.03 -1.13
N ALA A 15 15.29 5.82 -0.87
CA ALA A 15 14.07 5.33 -1.49
C ALA A 15 12.81 5.95 -0.84
N PHE A 16 11.79 6.20 -1.67
CA PHE A 16 10.44 6.43 -1.17
C PHE A 16 9.89 5.10 -0.62
N ARG A 17 9.41 5.10 0.62
CA ARG A 17 8.91 3.90 1.31
C ARG A 17 7.48 4.11 1.76
N PHE A 18 6.65 3.07 1.61
CA PHE A 18 5.28 3.10 2.07
C PHE A 18 4.89 1.79 2.77
N HIS A 19 3.99 1.88 3.73
CA HIS A 19 3.51 0.76 4.53
C HIS A 19 1.99 0.87 4.64
N ILE A 20 1.26 -0.04 4.00
CA ILE A 20 -0.18 -0.20 4.23
C ILE A 20 -0.33 -1.06 5.48
N LEU A 21 -0.83 -0.48 6.54
CA LEU A 21 -0.88 -1.15 7.84
C LEU A 21 -2.11 -2.06 7.97
N ASP A 22 -1.92 -3.23 8.56
CA ASP A 22 -3.01 -4.12 8.93
C ASP A 22 -3.67 -3.58 10.20
N VAL A 23 -4.65 -2.73 10.01
CA VAL A 23 -5.40 -2.05 11.10
C VAL A 23 -6.81 -2.62 11.28
N GLY A 24 -7.11 -3.69 10.56
CA GLY A 24 -8.47 -4.22 10.47
C GLY A 24 -9.31 -3.46 9.46
N GLU A 25 -10.57 -3.21 9.76
CA GLU A 25 -11.43 -2.33 8.96
C GLU A 25 -11.00 -0.89 9.20
N GLY A 26 -10.62 -0.20 8.12
CA GLY A 26 -10.10 1.16 8.14
C GLY A 26 -8.81 1.32 7.34
N LEU A 27 -8.26 2.51 7.32
CA LEU A 27 -7.07 2.83 6.56
C LEU A 27 -6.00 3.46 7.44
N MET A 28 -4.76 3.07 7.21
CA MET A 28 -3.58 3.71 7.77
C MET A 28 -2.36 3.42 6.92
N ILE A 29 -1.77 4.45 6.34
CA ILE A 29 -0.60 4.32 5.49
C ILE A 29 0.53 5.18 6.05
N LEU A 30 1.64 4.53 6.40
CA LEU A 30 2.88 5.22 6.76
C LEU A 30 3.72 5.42 5.50
N ILE A 31 4.09 6.65 5.21
CA ILE A 31 4.97 7.01 4.10
C ILE A 31 6.22 7.67 4.65
N ILE A 32 7.36 7.24 4.16
CA ILE A 32 8.67 7.80 4.50
C ILE A 32 9.32 8.26 3.19
N PHE A 33 9.49 9.57 3.07
CA PHE A 33 10.07 10.21 1.91
C PHE A 33 11.60 10.00 1.83
N PRO A 34 12.21 10.21 0.67
CA PRO A 34 13.67 10.06 0.52
C PRO A 34 14.50 10.94 1.45
N ASP A 35 13.97 12.08 1.89
CA ASP A 35 14.58 12.98 2.87
C ASP A 35 14.25 12.63 4.33
N ASN A 36 13.70 11.44 4.57
CA ASN A 36 13.23 10.93 5.85
C ASN A 36 12.02 11.66 6.49
N LYS A 37 11.42 12.63 5.81
CA LYS A 37 10.14 13.16 6.27
C LYS A 37 9.08 12.08 6.24
N VAL A 38 8.12 12.20 7.16
CA VAL A 38 7.10 11.19 7.40
C VAL A 38 5.72 11.77 7.13
N MET A 39 4.94 11.05 6.33
CA MET A 39 3.51 11.30 6.16
C MET A 39 2.72 10.10 6.71
N LEU A 40 1.65 10.38 7.40
CA LEU A 40 0.64 9.40 7.78
C LEU A 40 -0.64 9.76 7.03
N PHE A 41 -1.06 8.88 6.13
CA PHE A 41 -2.34 9.02 5.42
C PHE A 41 -3.37 8.16 6.14
N ASP A 42 -4.36 8.81 6.72
CA ASP A 42 -5.36 8.25 7.62
C ASP A 42 -4.79 7.56 8.87
N CYS A 43 -5.66 7.25 9.82
CA CYS A 43 -5.29 6.66 11.09
C CYS A 43 -6.43 5.81 11.65
N ASN A 44 -6.23 4.50 11.74
CA ASN A 44 -7.16 3.62 12.44
C ASN A 44 -6.45 2.82 13.53
N VAL A 45 -6.31 3.43 14.71
CA VAL A 45 -5.75 2.78 15.91
C VAL A 45 -6.86 2.55 16.92
N THR A 46 -7.27 1.30 17.06
CA THR A 46 -8.26 0.85 18.02
C THR A 46 -7.61 0.50 19.37
N GLU A 47 -8.41 0.23 20.39
CA GLU A 47 -7.88 -0.29 21.66
C GLU A 47 -7.21 -1.66 21.48
N GLU A 48 -7.71 -2.47 20.55
CA GLU A 48 -7.24 -3.84 20.32
C GLU A 48 -5.91 -3.90 19.59
N ASN A 49 -5.65 -2.97 18.65
CA ASN A 49 -4.45 -2.96 17.81
C ASN A 49 -3.41 -1.91 18.23
N SER A 50 -3.69 -1.07 19.24
CA SER A 50 -2.88 0.11 19.54
C SER A 50 -1.42 -0.22 19.87
N ASP A 51 -1.17 -1.23 20.69
CA ASP A 51 0.20 -1.60 21.07
C ASP A 51 1.00 -2.10 19.86
N GLU A 52 0.38 -2.92 19.02
CA GLU A 52 1.02 -3.44 17.81
C GLU A 52 1.35 -2.30 16.84
N ILE A 53 0.37 -1.45 16.54
CA ILE A 53 0.53 -0.36 15.58
C ILE A 53 1.51 0.69 16.08
N LEU A 54 1.40 1.14 17.34
CA LEU A 54 2.31 2.13 17.88
C LEU A 54 3.76 1.61 17.97
N ASN A 55 3.95 0.32 18.28
CA ASN A 55 5.27 -0.31 18.26
C ASN A 55 5.80 -0.48 16.84
N TYR A 56 4.93 -0.74 15.86
CA TYR A 56 5.31 -0.80 14.46
C TYR A 56 5.77 0.57 13.94
N LEU A 57 5.00 1.62 14.21
CA LEU A 57 5.38 3.00 13.87
C LEU A 57 6.71 3.39 14.52
N ASP A 58 6.89 3.06 15.81
CA ASP A 58 8.12 3.37 16.52
C ASP A 58 9.36 2.71 15.90
N LYS A 59 9.23 1.51 15.36
CA LYS A 59 10.34 0.82 14.70
C LYS A 59 10.67 1.36 13.31
N ASN A 60 9.69 1.95 12.63
CA ASN A 60 9.82 2.32 11.22
C ASN A 60 9.95 3.83 10.99
N ILE A 61 9.41 4.68 11.87
CA ILE A 61 9.60 6.14 11.79
C ILE A 61 11.06 6.47 12.08
N PRO A 62 11.76 7.13 11.15
CA PRO A 62 13.14 7.57 11.35
C PRO A 62 13.22 8.70 12.37
N LEU A 63 14.39 8.86 12.96
CA LEU A 63 14.74 10.05 13.72
C LEU A 63 14.93 11.22 12.76
N ASN A 64 14.37 12.37 13.10
CA ASN A 64 14.52 13.62 12.39
C ASN A 64 14.87 14.72 13.39
N TYR A 65 15.74 15.62 12.97
CA TYR A 65 16.08 16.78 13.78
C TYR A 65 14.86 17.70 13.96
N ASN A 66 14.55 18.02 15.20
CA ASN A 66 13.46 18.93 15.55
C ASN A 66 14.04 20.26 16.07
N GLU A 67 13.88 21.32 15.29
CA GLU A 67 14.40 22.64 15.63
C GLU A 67 13.76 23.22 16.90
N ASP A 68 12.51 22.87 17.21
CA ASP A 68 11.79 23.37 18.39
C ASP A 68 12.38 22.83 19.69
N THR A 69 12.94 21.64 19.67
CA THR A 69 13.50 20.94 20.87
C THR A 69 15.01 20.79 20.83
N ASP A 70 15.64 21.19 19.71
CA ASP A 70 17.09 21.03 19.47
C ASP A 70 17.55 19.56 19.67
N SER A 71 16.76 18.61 19.15
CA SER A 71 17.02 17.19 19.33
C SER A 71 16.48 16.33 18.18
N ASP A 72 17.03 15.12 18.03
CA ASP A 72 16.52 14.13 17.09
C ASP A 72 15.30 13.43 17.70
N GLU A 73 14.17 13.52 17.02
CA GLU A 73 12.90 12.96 17.45
C GLU A 73 12.23 12.17 16.34
N LYS A 74 11.36 11.23 16.71
CA LYS A 74 10.42 10.59 15.80
C LYS A 74 9.16 11.42 15.72
N MET A 75 8.87 11.94 14.53
CA MET A 75 7.71 12.81 14.32
C MET A 75 6.97 12.48 13.02
N ILE A 76 5.71 12.87 12.94
CA ILE A 76 4.89 12.86 11.73
C ILE A 76 4.83 14.28 11.21
N HIS A 77 5.47 14.51 10.07
CA HIS A 77 5.52 15.83 9.45
C HIS A 77 4.16 16.22 8.88
N PHE A 78 3.47 15.26 8.25
CA PHE A 78 2.21 15.47 7.56
C PHE A 78 1.21 14.37 7.96
N PHE A 79 0.11 14.74 8.59
CA PHE A 79 -1.05 13.86 8.73
C PHE A 79 -2.06 14.26 7.66
N VAL A 80 -2.35 13.35 6.74
CA VAL A 80 -3.38 13.53 5.72
C VAL A 80 -4.62 12.80 6.18
N ASN A 81 -5.74 13.50 6.33
CA ASN A 81 -7.03 12.89 6.59
C ASN A 81 -7.87 12.89 5.32
N SER A 82 -8.11 11.71 4.76
CA SER A 82 -8.86 11.57 3.52
C SER A 82 -10.29 12.06 3.66
N HIS A 83 -10.94 11.69 4.76
CA HIS A 83 -12.27 12.12 5.17
C HIS A 83 -12.48 11.85 6.67
N ARG A 84 -13.66 12.13 7.22
CA ARG A 84 -13.85 12.21 8.68
C ARG A 84 -14.45 10.99 9.35
N ASP A 85 -14.53 9.85 8.68
CA ASP A 85 -15.03 8.64 9.31
C ASP A 85 -14.08 8.15 10.39
N ASP A 86 -14.65 7.55 11.42
CA ASP A 86 -13.88 7.16 12.60
C ASP A 86 -12.72 6.21 12.29
N ASP A 87 -12.87 5.34 11.31
CA ASP A 87 -11.85 4.39 10.87
C ASP A 87 -10.74 5.00 10.01
N HIS A 88 -10.82 6.33 9.76
CA HIS A 88 -9.77 7.14 9.11
C HIS A 88 -9.11 8.16 10.04
N CYS A 89 -9.63 8.35 11.25
CA CYS A 89 -9.02 9.25 12.25
C CYS A 89 -9.02 8.70 13.69
N ARG A 90 -9.45 7.45 13.88
CA ARG A 90 -9.48 6.79 15.19
C ARG A 90 -8.06 6.60 15.74
N GLY A 91 -7.88 6.92 17.02
CA GLY A 91 -6.59 6.77 17.68
C GLY A 91 -5.56 7.85 17.38
N LEU A 92 -5.92 8.87 16.60
CA LEU A 92 -5.06 10.02 16.30
C LEU A 92 -4.45 10.66 17.56
N LYS A 93 -5.19 10.66 18.66
CA LYS A 93 -4.69 11.14 19.97
C LYS A 93 -3.47 10.33 20.43
N LYS A 94 -3.56 9.01 20.43
CA LYS A 94 -2.48 8.12 20.86
C LYS A 94 -1.24 8.28 19.96
N VAL A 95 -1.46 8.42 18.65
CA VAL A 95 -0.38 8.63 17.69
C VAL A 95 0.29 9.98 17.92
N ASN A 96 -0.48 11.06 18.07
CA ASN A 96 0.07 12.41 18.26
C ASN A 96 0.79 12.57 19.60
N GLU A 97 0.32 11.90 20.67
CA GLU A 97 1.00 11.88 21.95
C GLU A 97 2.39 11.22 21.87
N LYS A 98 2.56 10.21 21.00
CA LYS A 98 3.81 9.48 20.86
C LYS A 98 4.77 10.07 19.84
N PHE A 99 4.25 10.56 18.69
CA PHE A 99 5.08 10.94 17.53
C PHE A 99 4.94 12.40 17.11
N LYS A 100 4.19 13.21 17.82
CA LYS A 100 3.92 14.62 17.54
C LYS A 100 3.67 14.90 16.04
N ILE A 101 2.45 15.23 15.72
CA ILE A 101 2.05 15.64 14.36
C ILE A 101 2.34 17.12 14.19
N LYS A 102 3.05 17.49 13.11
CA LYS A 102 3.44 18.86 12.81
C LYS A 102 2.41 19.59 11.96
N SER A 103 1.81 18.93 10.99
CA SER A 103 0.78 19.55 10.12
C SER A 103 -0.34 18.58 9.77
N ILE A 104 -1.51 19.13 9.47
CA ILE A 104 -2.67 18.42 8.97
C ILE A 104 -2.97 18.90 7.55
N TRP A 105 -3.20 17.94 6.64
CA TRP A 105 -3.72 18.18 5.31
C TRP A 105 -5.07 17.49 5.19
N ASP A 106 -6.10 18.22 4.82
CA ASP A 106 -7.47 17.71 4.69
C ASP A 106 -8.27 18.41 3.59
N SER A 107 -9.52 17.99 3.38
CA SER A 107 -10.41 18.59 2.39
C SER A 107 -11.03 19.94 2.84
N GLY A 108 -10.76 20.39 4.06
CA GLY A 108 -11.45 21.55 4.64
C GLY A 108 -12.90 21.26 5.09
N GLN A 109 -13.40 20.06 4.87
CA GLN A 109 -14.72 19.66 5.27
C GLN A 109 -14.82 19.46 6.79
N THR A 110 -15.59 20.29 7.50
CA THR A 110 -15.61 20.32 8.96
C THR A 110 -16.89 19.85 9.63
N GLY A 111 -17.96 19.58 8.87
CA GLY A 111 -19.19 19.03 9.43
C GLY A 111 -19.09 17.52 9.69
N ALA A 112 -19.84 16.99 10.64
CA ALA A 112 -19.97 15.56 10.88
C ALA A 112 -21.37 15.21 11.34
N SER A 113 -21.83 14.01 11.00
CA SER A 113 -23.11 13.47 11.46
C SER A 113 -23.09 13.09 12.93
N THR A 114 -21.91 12.81 13.48
CA THR A 114 -21.70 12.42 14.87
C THR A 114 -20.68 13.32 15.55
N GLN A 115 -20.76 13.38 16.87
CA GLN A 115 -19.82 14.09 17.72
C GLN A 115 -18.99 13.06 18.53
N SER A 116 -18.42 12.08 17.82
CA SER A 116 -17.54 11.09 18.44
C SER A 116 -16.34 11.74 19.12
N ASP A 117 -15.74 11.09 20.09
CA ASP A 117 -14.53 11.59 20.73
C ASP A 117 -13.33 11.62 19.76
N THR A 118 -13.32 10.73 18.79
CA THR A 118 -12.38 10.72 17.66
C THR A 118 -12.50 12.04 16.88
N TYR A 119 -13.69 12.37 16.41
CA TYR A 119 -13.95 13.59 15.66
C TYR A 119 -13.65 14.85 16.48
N LYS A 120 -14.04 14.90 17.75
CA LYS A 120 -13.72 16.02 18.63
C LYS A 120 -12.23 16.23 18.80
N TYR A 121 -11.45 15.15 18.95
CA TYR A 121 -10.01 15.24 19.05
C TYR A 121 -9.37 15.70 17.73
N TYR A 122 -9.81 15.15 16.59
CA TYR A 122 -9.38 15.60 15.28
C TYR A 122 -9.58 17.11 15.10
N MET A 123 -10.78 17.61 15.38
CA MET A 123 -11.10 19.04 15.27
C MET A 123 -10.33 19.91 16.29
N TYR A 124 -10.04 19.37 17.46
CA TYR A 124 -9.16 20.04 18.44
C TYR A 124 -7.74 20.17 17.90
N LEU A 125 -7.15 19.07 17.42
CA LEU A 125 -5.79 19.06 16.89
C LEU A 125 -5.66 19.97 15.66
N ARG A 126 -6.62 19.89 14.75
CA ARG A 126 -6.71 20.75 13.56
C ARG A 126 -6.68 22.24 13.91
N ARG A 127 -7.47 22.64 14.90
CA ARG A 127 -7.52 24.02 15.38
C ARG A 127 -6.22 24.43 16.06
N LYS A 128 -5.71 23.57 16.93
CA LYS A 128 -4.46 23.81 17.66
C LYS A 128 -3.30 24.07 16.70
N LEU A 129 -3.09 23.21 15.72
CA LEU A 129 -1.99 23.34 14.76
C LEU A 129 -2.12 24.61 13.93
N ARG A 130 -3.33 24.95 13.45
CA ARG A 130 -3.59 26.20 12.74
C ARG A 130 -3.29 27.43 13.61
N ASP A 131 -3.65 27.39 14.89
CA ASP A 131 -3.46 28.54 15.80
C ASP A 131 -1.99 28.67 16.21
N GLU A 132 -1.17 27.59 16.16
CA GLU A 132 0.28 27.63 16.31
C GLU A 132 0.97 28.25 15.08
N ASP A 133 0.60 27.81 13.88
CA ASP A 133 1.01 28.36 12.60
C ASP A 133 -0.04 28.03 11.54
N ALA A 134 -0.45 29.03 10.75
CA ALA A 134 -1.44 28.84 9.69
C ALA A 134 -1.01 27.80 8.66
N ASP A 135 0.28 27.66 8.38
CA ASP A 135 0.87 26.72 7.43
C ASP A 135 0.82 25.25 7.93
N ASN A 136 0.57 25.05 9.23
CA ASN A 136 0.37 23.70 9.79
C ASN A 136 -0.99 23.11 9.45
N LEU A 137 -1.90 23.86 8.83
CA LEU A 137 -3.16 23.37 8.33
C LEU A 137 -3.29 23.69 6.84
N LYS A 138 -3.29 22.65 6.01
CA LYS A 138 -3.45 22.79 4.56
C LYS A 138 -4.76 22.15 4.12
N GLU A 139 -5.69 22.97 3.68
CA GLU A 139 -6.89 22.51 2.98
C GLU A 139 -6.53 22.18 1.53
N LEU A 140 -6.64 20.92 1.16
CA LEU A 140 -6.27 20.43 -0.16
C LEU A 140 -7.36 20.77 -1.18
N VAL A 141 -6.91 21.17 -2.34
CA VAL A 141 -7.77 21.44 -3.51
C VAL A 141 -7.13 20.77 -4.73
N PRO A 142 -7.94 20.31 -5.70
CA PRO A 142 -7.43 19.75 -6.95
C PRO A 142 -6.61 20.79 -7.71
N THR A 143 -5.52 20.33 -8.31
CA THR A 143 -4.65 21.16 -9.13
C THR A 143 -3.82 20.31 -10.08
N ASP A 144 -3.50 20.86 -11.25
CA ASP A 144 -2.61 20.24 -12.23
C ASP A 144 -1.13 20.32 -11.82
N LEU A 145 -0.82 21.10 -10.81
CA LEU A 145 0.54 21.24 -10.28
C LEU A 145 0.71 20.43 -8.99
N PRO A 146 1.93 19.99 -8.69
CA PRO A 146 2.20 19.35 -7.41
C PRO A 146 1.84 20.29 -6.25
N ILE A 147 1.07 19.79 -5.30
CA ILE A 147 0.77 20.51 -4.04
C ILE A 147 1.98 20.56 -3.13
N ALA A 148 2.92 19.63 -3.30
CA ALA A 148 4.20 19.59 -2.59
C ALA A 148 5.22 18.78 -3.37
N ASN A 149 6.52 19.08 -3.14
CA ASN A 149 7.64 18.24 -3.49
C ASN A 149 8.43 17.94 -2.21
N ILE A 150 8.53 16.66 -1.84
CA ILE A 150 9.18 16.22 -0.60
C ILE A 150 10.24 15.18 -0.93
N GLY A 151 11.51 15.52 -0.69
CA GLY A 151 12.62 14.63 -1.01
C GLY A 151 12.69 14.22 -2.49
N GLY A 152 12.23 15.07 -3.41
CA GLY A 152 12.15 14.77 -4.85
C GLY A 152 10.86 14.03 -5.26
N THR A 153 9.96 13.77 -4.32
CA THR A 153 8.65 13.14 -4.57
C THR A 153 7.60 14.20 -4.83
N ASN A 154 6.93 14.16 -5.96
CA ASN A 154 5.81 15.05 -6.27
C ASN A 154 4.51 14.49 -5.72
N ILE A 155 3.69 15.34 -5.14
CA ILE A 155 2.38 15.00 -4.59
C ILE A 155 1.33 15.87 -5.26
N TYR A 156 0.31 15.24 -5.83
CA TYR A 156 -0.82 15.90 -6.48
C TYR A 156 -2.11 15.57 -5.72
N CYS A 157 -3.03 16.52 -5.65
CA CYS A 157 -4.37 16.30 -5.13
C CYS A 157 -5.36 16.25 -6.30
N LEU A 158 -6.07 15.13 -6.45
CA LEU A 158 -6.99 14.90 -7.57
C LEU A 158 -8.47 15.09 -7.20
N SER A 159 -8.81 15.07 -5.92
CA SER A 159 -10.19 15.20 -5.45
C SER A 159 -10.59 16.64 -5.14
N SER A 160 -11.89 16.90 -5.01
CA SER A 160 -12.45 18.24 -4.83
C SER A 160 -13.36 18.32 -3.60
N LYS A 161 -13.31 19.46 -2.90
CA LYS A 161 -14.28 19.82 -1.87
C LYS A 161 -15.53 20.51 -2.42
N GLU A 162 -15.57 20.85 -3.69
CA GLU A 162 -16.70 21.58 -4.31
C GLU A 162 -17.97 20.75 -4.27
N GLU A 163 -17.86 19.43 -4.47
CA GLU A 163 -19.00 18.52 -4.42
C GLU A 163 -19.66 18.50 -3.04
N TYR A 164 -18.86 18.64 -1.96
CA TYR A 164 -19.40 18.79 -0.62
C TYR A 164 -20.29 20.02 -0.49
N GLN A 165 -19.84 21.17 -1.00
CA GLN A 165 -20.59 22.42 -0.92
C GLN A 165 -21.93 22.29 -1.66
N GLU A 166 -21.90 21.75 -2.89
CA GLU A 166 -23.10 21.52 -3.67
C GLU A 166 -24.06 20.56 -2.97
N GLY A 167 -23.56 19.43 -2.44
CA GLY A 167 -24.36 18.46 -1.70
C GLY A 167 -24.98 19.06 -0.43
N TYR A 168 -24.23 19.89 0.29
CA TYR A 168 -24.71 20.58 1.48
C TYR A 168 -25.83 21.56 1.18
N ASP A 169 -25.66 22.38 0.14
CA ASP A 169 -26.62 23.43 -0.23
C ASP A 169 -27.93 22.83 -0.77
N ASN A 170 -27.89 21.67 -1.41
CA ASN A 170 -29.05 21.00 -2.01
C ASN A 170 -29.76 20.03 -1.07
N CYS A 171 -29.22 19.71 0.09
CA CYS A 171 -29.87 18.78 1.03
C CYS A 171 -30.75 19.46 2.06
N VAL A 172 -31.97 18.94 2.21
CA VAL A 172 -32.93 19.42 3.21
C VAL A 172 -32.51 19.07 4.64
N LYS A 173 -31.74 17.97 4.79
CA LYS A 173 -31.21 17.51 6.07
C LYS A 173 -29.69 17.48 6.00
N ILE A 174 -29.07 18.21 6.89
CA ILE A 174 -27.59 18.30 7.01
C ILE A 174 -26.92 16.93 7.09
N PHE A 175 -27.50 15.99 7.87
CA PHE A 175 -26.92 14.65 8.01
C PHE A 175 -26.93 13.85 6.72
N GLU A 176 -27.96 13.99 5.89
CA GLU A 176 -28.02 13.36 4.57
C GLU A 176 -26.98 13.96 3.61
N ALA A 177 -26.74 15.26 3.70
CA ALA A 177 -25.69 15.92 2.92
C ALA A 177 -24.32 15.34 3.24
N TYR A 178 -23.99 15.26 4.53
CA TYR A 178 -22.69 14.71 4.94
C TYR A 178 -22.50 13.25 4.54
N ALA A 179 -23.53 12.41 4.72
CA ALA A 179 -23.46 11.01 4.35
C ALA A 179 -23.30 10.79 2.83
N LYS A 180 -23.92 11.67 2.01
CA LYS A 180 -23.88 11.53 0.55
C LYS A 180 -22.60 12.02 -0.11
N VAL A 181 -21.95 13.03 0.48
CA VAL A 181 -20.82 13.71 -0.19
C VAL A 181 -19.47 13.44 0.47
N GLN A 182 -19.44 12.80 1.61
CA GLN A 182 -18.20 12.59 2.35
C GLN A 182 -17.23 11.69 1.60
N HIS A 183 -17.69 10.62 0.96
CA HIS A 183 -16.86 9.76 0.13
C HIS A 183 -16.53 10.42 -1.22
N THR A 184 -17.51 11.14 -1.81
CA THR A 184 -17.26 11.92 -3.04
C THR A 184 -16.18 12.99 -2.83
N ASN A 185 -16.04 13.51 -1.61
CA ASN A 185 -15.02 14.49 -1.21
C ASN A 185 -13.79 13.88 -0.52
N SER A 186 -13.67 12.58 -0.49
CA SER A 186 -12.48 11.92 0.06
C SER A 186 -11.23 12.37 -0.70
N ILE A 187 -10.16 12.69 0.03
CA ILE A 187 -8.90 13.09 -0.58
C ILE A 187 -8.33 11.96 -1.41
N VAL A 188 -8.02 12.25 -2.66
CA VAL A 188 -7.27 11.38 -3.55
C VAL A 188 -5.92 12.03 -3.84
N LEU A 189 -4.84 11.35 -3.46
CA LEU A 189 -3.48 11.80 -3.78
C LEU A 189 -2.84 10.91 -4.82
N LYS A 190 -2.20 11.51 -5.81
CA LYS A 190 -1.22 10.84 -6.68
C LYS A 190 0.17 11.24 -6.21
N ILE A 191 1.02 10.26 -5.98
CA ILE A 191 2.40 10.45 -5.51
C ILE A 191 3.32 9.88 -6.57
N GLU A 192 4.28 10.69 -7.03
CA GLU A 192 5.23 10.31 -8.08
C GLU A 192 6.66 10.39 -7.57
N TYR A 193 7.41 9.31 -7.75
CA TYR A 193 8.84 9.27 -7.48
C TYR A 193 9.57 8.46 -8.55
N GLY A 194 10.57 9.08 -9.19
CA GLY A 194 11.18 8.52 -10.40
C GLY A 194 10.14 8.39 -11.53
N SER A 195 10.06 7.23 -12.14
CA SER A 195 9.07 6.92 -13.19
C SER A 195 7.83 6.17 -12.65
N THR A 196 7.68 6.03 -11.35
CA THR A 196 6.59 5.27 -10.74
C THR A 196 5.65 6.18 -9.98
N SER A 197 4.37 5.90 -10.10
CA SER A 197 3.30 6.60 -9.38
C SER A 197 2.45 5.68 -8.52
N MET A 198 1.91 6.25 -7.44
CA MET A 198 1.02 5.60 -6.48
C MET A 198 -0.21 6.45 -6.24
N LEU A 199 -1.39 5.83 -6.31
CA LEU A 199 -2.66 6.46 -5.95
C LEU A 199 -3.12 6.04 -4.56
N LEU A 200 -3.40 7.04 -3.72
CA LEU A 200 -4.05 6.92 -2.42
C LEU A 200 -5.46 7.47 -2.56
N THR A 201 -6.46 6.62 -2.50
CA THR A 201 -7.82 6.97 -2.89
C THR A 201 -8.75 7.27 -1.72
N GLY A 202 -8.31 7.03 -0.46
CA GLY A 202 -9.20 7.09 0.69
C GLY A 202 -10.45 6.24 0.45
N ASP A 203 -11.62 6.81 0.67
CA ASP A 203 -12.91 6.15 0.42
C ASP A 203 -13.68 6.78 -0.75
N SER A 204 -12.94 7.39 -1.71
CA SER A 204 -13.55 8.03 -2.88
C SER A 204 -14.47 7.07 -3.63
N ASP A 205 -15.67 7.53 -3.93
CA ASP A 205 -16.73 6.74 -4.58
C ASP A 205 -16.71 6.86 -6.10
N TRP A 206 -17.52 6.05 -6.78
CA TRP A 206 -17.68 6.04 -8.23
C TRP A 206 -18.02 7.43 -8.79
N LYS A 207 -18.80 8.25 -8.06
CA LYS A 207 -19.22 9.58 -8.46
C LYS A 207 -18.03 10.54 -8.52
N CYS A 208 -17.16 10.50 -7.51
CA CYS A 208 -15.91 11.27 -7.49
C CYS A 208 -15.07 10.99 -8.75
N TRP A 209 -14.94 9.73 -9.12
CA TRP A 209 -14.15 9.33 -10.30
C TRP A 209 -14.81 9.69 -11.61
N LYS A 210 -16.09 9.34 -11.79
CA LYS A 210 -16.85 9.57 -13.01
C LYS A 210 -17.06 11.04 -13.32
N GLU A 211 -17.40 11.84 -12.31
CA GLU A 211 -17.86 13.21 -12.52
C GLU A 211 -16.74 14.26 -12.35
N LYS A 212 -15.68 13.94 -11.61
CA LYS A 212 -14.62 14.91 -11.28
C LYS A 212 -13.23 14.47 -11.75
N ILE A 213 -12.74 13.33 -11.29
CA ILE A 213 -11.33 12.97 -11.51
C ILE A 213 -11.08 12.66 -12.98
N ILE A 214 -11.80 11.70 -13.58
CA ILE A 214 -11.54 11.29 -14.95
C ILE A 214 -11.81 12.42 -15.97
N PRO A 215 -12.93 13.17 -15.89
CA PRO A 215 -13.15 14.28 -16.82
C PRO A 215 -12.10 15.39 -16.76
N THR A 216 -11.41 15.51 -15.60
CA THR A 216 -10.39 16.56 -15.40
C THR A 216 -9.00 16.10 -15.80
N TYR A 217 -8.62 14.86 -15.46
CA TYR A 217 -7.24 14.39 -15.55
C TYR A 217 -7.02 13.28 -16.59
N GLU A 218 -8.09 12.62 -17.06
CA GLU A 218 -8.01 11.52 -18.05
C GLU A 218 -6.86 10.54 -17.78
N ASN A 219 -5.88 10.48 -18.68
CA ASN A 219 -4.74 9.57 -18.57
C ASN A 219 -3.72 9.98 -17.48
N ASP A 220 -3.79 11.20 -16.97
CA ASP A 220 -2.89 11.63 -15.89
C ASP A 220 -3.17 10.92 -14.55
N VAL A 221 -4.25 10.14 -14.46
CA VAL A 221 -4.54 9.27 -13.31
C VAL A 221 -3.80 7.94 -13.37
N GLU A 222 -3.21 7.57 -14.51
CA GLU A 222 -2.46 6.31 -14.65
C GLU A 222 -1.43 6.16 -13.53
N SER A 223 -1.42 4.97 -12.89
CA SER A 223 -0.59 4.75 -11.71
C SER A 223 -0.25 3.29 -11.50
N ASN A 224 1.04 3.00 -11.31
CA ASN A 224 1.54 1.65 -11.12
C ASN A 224 0.99 0.97 -9.85
N ILE A 225 0.79 1.75 -8.78
CA ILE A 225 0.35 1.23 -7.49
C ILE A 225 -0.96 1.92 -7.09
N LEU A 226 -2.02 1.13 -6.96
CA LEU A 226 -3.31 1.60 -6.49
C LEU A 226 -3.57 1.12 -5.07
N VAL A 227 -3.80 2.02 -4.13
CA VAL A 227 -4.48 1.68 -2.88
C VAL A 227 -5.98 1.75 -3.14
N ALA A 228 -6.63 0.60 -3.08
CA ALA A 228 -8.03 0.46 -3.43
C ALA A 228 -8.93 1.29 -2.50
N SER A 229 -9.86 2.00 -3.11
CA SER A 229 -10.78 2.85 -2.39
C SER A 229 -11.72 2.06 -1.47
N HIS A 230 -12.05 2.69 -0.34
CA HIS A 230 -13.08 2.25 0.58
C HIS A 230 -12.94 0.75 0.92
N HIS A 231 -11.72 0.36 1.30
CA HIS A 231 -11.36 -1.01 1.72
C HIS A 231 -11.69 -2.11 0.68
N GLY A 232 -11.76 -1.73 -0.60
CA GLY A 232 -12.23 -2.61 -1.67
C GLY A 232 -13.75 -2.76 -1.70
N SER A 233 -14.48 -1.74 -1.26
CA SER A 233 -15.93 -1.67 -1.38
C SER A 233 -16.36 -1.58 -2.84
N ARG A 234 -17.58 -2.01 -3.10
CA ARG A 234 -18.21 -1.82 -4.41
C ARG A 234 -18.57 -0.36 -4.70
N SER A 235 -18.64 0.52 -3.68
CA SER A 235 -18.96 1.94 -3.84
C SER A 235 -17.97 2.72 -4.73
N PHE A 236 -16.77 2.19 -4.92
CA PHE A 236 -15.83 2.70 -5.92
C PHE A 236 -16.34 2.52 -7.36
N PHE A 237 -17.18 1.53 -7.60
CA PHE A 237 -17.69 1.17 -8.93
C PHE A 237 -19.19 1.44 -9.10
N THR A 238 -19.98 1.47 -8.02
CA THR A 238 -21.44 1.63 -8.10
C THR A 238 -22.05 2.10 -6.78
N ASP A 239 -23.22 2.73 -6.85
CA ASP A 239 -24.07 3.04 -5.70
C ASP A 239 -25.21 2.03 -5.49
N GLU A 240 -25.30 1.00 -6.33
CA GLU A 240 -26.34 -0.03 -6.22
C GLU A 240 -26.11 -0.94 -5.00
N GLU A 241 -26.78 -0.62 -3.88
CA GLU A 241 -26.62 -1.34 -2.61
C GLU A 241 -27.10 -2.79 -2.66
N GLN A 242 -28.11 -3.11 -3.49
CA GLN A 242 -28.79 -4.41 -3.49
C GLN A 242 -28.34 -5.36 -4.60
N ASN A 243 -27.43 -4.94 -5.45
CA ASN A 243 -26.97 -5.75 -6.57
C ASN A 243 -25.62 -6.40 -6.24
N ASP A 244 -25.63 -7.71 -6.02
CA ASP A 244 -24.41 -8.47 -5.74
C ASP A 244 -23.48 -8.60 -6.98
N SER A 245 -23.95 -8.21 -8.17
CA SER A 245 -23.21 -8.23 -9.41
C SER A 245 -23.01 -6.80 -9.92
N ILE A 246 -21.79 -6.32 -9.92
CA ILE A 246 -21.40 -5.05 -10.54
C ILE A 246 -21.23 -5.29 -12.03
N ASP A 247 -22.26 -4.93 -12.78
CA ASP A 247 -22.27 -5.07 -14.24
C ASP A 247 -22.41 -3.68 -14.86
N ILE A 248 -21.36 -3.25 -15.52
CA ILE A 248 -21.25 -1.95 -16.22
C ILE A 248 -22.40 -1.70 -17.19
N VAL A 249 -22.97 -2.76 -17.77
CA VAL A 249 -24.01 -2.66 -18.78
C VAL A 249 -25.38 -2.33 -18.19
N LYS A 250 -25.62 -2.65 -16.90
CA LYS A 250 -26.94 -2.58 -16.32
C LYS A 250 -27.37 -1.21 -15.84
N SER A 251 -26.44 -0.41 -15.32
CA SER A 251 -26.77 0.87 -14.70
C SER A 251 -25.69 1.91 -14.97
N PRO A 252 -25.55 2.39 -16.22
CA PRO A 252 -24.46 3.31 -16.59
C PRO A 252 -24.51 4.64 -15.84
N ASP A 253 -25.66 5.02 -15.27
CA ASP A 253 -25.80 6.24 -14.50
C ASP A 253 -25.31 6.11 -13.05
N THR A 254 -25.28 4.86 -12.51
CA THR A 254 -24.93 4.55 -11.12
C THR A 254 -23.77 3.57 -11.00
N THR A 255 -23.10 3.28 -12.11
CA THR A 255 -21.96 2.37 -12.18
C THR A 255 -20.85 3.00 -13.02
N TYR A 256 -19.61 2.88 -12.56
CA TYR A 256 -18.44 3.37 -13.27
C TYR A 256 -17.23 2.46 -13.04
N ILE A 257 -17.11 1.43 -13.87
CA ILE A 257 -16.01 0.46 -13.81
C ILE A 257 -14.80 0.97 -14.59
N GLU A 258 -15.02 1.82 -15.59
CA GLU A 258 -13.98 2.35 -16.47
C GLU A 258 -12.89 3.14 -15.75
N SER A 259 -13.15 3.62 -14.53
CA SER A 259 -12.12 4.27 -13.71
C SER A 259 -10.86 3.41 -13.57
N ILE A 260 -11.00 2.09 -13.49
CA ILE A 260 -9.85 1.19 -13.34
C ILE A 260 -9.01 1.08 -14.61
N ASP A 261 -9.64 1.23 -15.79
CA ASP A 261 -8.94 1.22 -17.07
C ASP A 261 -8.06 2.47 -17.23
N TYR A 262 -8.54 3.63 -16.77
CA TYR A 262 -7.75 4.86 -16.74
C TYR A 262 -6.59 4.80 -15.75
N ILE A 263 -6.80 4.15 -14.59
CA ILE A 263 -5.75 3.99 -13.58
C ILE A 263 -4.70 2.97 -14.04
N ASN A 264 -5.12 1.91 -14.73
CA ASN A 264 -4.27 0.85 -15.29
C ASN A 264 -3.19 0.33 -14.31
N PRO A 265 -3.55 -0.18 -13.11
CA PRO A 265 -2.59 -0.45 -12.06
C PRO A 265 -1.82 -1.77 -12.29
N ASP A 266 -0.52 -1.76 -12.05
CA ASP A 266 0.31 -2.97 -11.98
C ASP A 266 0.05 -3.75 -10.69
N VAL A 267 -0.23 -3.02 -9.59
CA VAL A 267 -0.45 -3.58 -8.25
C VAL A 267 -1.62 -2.89 -7.56
N VAL A 268 -2.51 -3.67 -6.97
CA VAL A 268 -3.60 -3.17 -6.14
C VAL A 268 -3.42 -3.61 -4.68
N LEU A 269 -3.48 -2.64 -3.76
CA LEU A 269 -3.32 -2.84 -2.33
C LEU A 269 -4.63 -2.51 -1.61
N ILE A 270 -5.18 -3.45 -0.86
CA ILE A 270 -6.46 -3.30 -0.18
C ILE A 270 -6.27 -3.37 1.33
N SER A 271 -6.54 -2.28 2.03
CA SER A 271 -6.62 -2.27 3.49
C SER A 271 -7.99 -2.78 3.92
N CYS A 272 -8.06 -3.94 4.54
CA CYS A 272 -9.31 -4.53 5.01
C CYS A 272 -9.08 -5.52 6.15
N GLY A 273 -10.10 -5.78 6.95
CA GLY A 273 -10.06 -6.70 8.09
C GLY A 273 -11.14 -7.79 8.04
N ASP A 274 -11.21 -8.56 9.13
CA ASP A 274 -12.28 -9.54 9.37
C ASP A 274 -13.45 -8.88 10.10
N TYR A 275 -14.30 -8.17 9.39
CA TYR A 275 -15.46 -7.56 10.00
C TYR A 275 -16.70 -8.46 9.89
N LYS A 276 -17.48 -8.54 10.95
CA LYS A 276 -18.67 -9.40 10.99
C LYS A 276 -19.86 -8.83 10.22
N THR A 277 -19.86 -7.54 9.94
CA THR A 277 -20.99 -6.80 9.38
C THR A 277 -20.73 -6.16 8.02
N GLN A 278 -19.47 -5.83 7.72
CA GLN A 278 -19.05 -5.31 6.42
C GLN A 278 -18.09 -6.31 5.79
N HIS A 279 -18.41 -6.81 4.61
CA HIS A 279 -17.62 -7.84 3.94
C HIS A 279 -16.65 -7.19 2.93
N HIS A 280 -15.65 -6.46 3.45
CA HIS A 280 -14.58 -5.93 2.61
C HIS A 280 -13.39 -6.91 2.51
N PRO A 281 -12.74 -7.02 1.32
CA PRO A 281 -13.20 -6.42 0.08
C PRO A 281 -14.50 -7.05 -0.40
N ASN A 282 -15.35 -6.25 -1.07
CA ASN A 282 -16.52 -6.78 -1.76
C ASN A 282 -16.07 -7.78 -2.84
N LYS A 283 -16.75 -8.90 -2.95
CA LYS A 283 -16.37 -10.01 -3.83
C LYS A 283 -16.29 -9.62 -5.30
N GLU A 284 -17.25 -8.83 -5.78
CA GLU A 284 -17.28 -8.39 -7.17
C GLU A 284 -16.26 -7.28 -7.43
N ALA A 285 -16.09 -6.34 -6.50
CA ALA A 285 -15.03 -5.33 -6.58
C ALA A 285 -13.65 -5.99 -6.63
N PHE A 286 -13.40 -6.97 -5.77
CA PHE A 286 -12.15 -7.73 -5.77
C PHE A 286 -11.89 -8.43 -7.10
N LYS A 287 -12.95 -8.99 -7.71
CA LYS A 287 -12.85 -9.62 -9.04
C LYS A 287 -12.50 -8.60 -10.11
N ILE A 288 -13.10 -7.40 -10.09
CA ILE A 288 -12.77 -6.32 -11.04
C ILE A 288 -11.30 -5.92 -10.88
N TYR A 289 -10.80 -5.74 -9.67
CA TYR A 289 -9.37 -5.47 -9.44
C TYR A 289 -8.48 -6.58 -9.98
N LEU A 290 -8.83 -7.86 -9.78
CA LEU A 290 -8.06 -9.00 -10.31
C LEU A 290 -8.03 -9.04 -11.84
N GLU A 291 -9.13 -8.69 -12.50
CA GLU A 291 -9.26 -8.75 -13.95
C GLU A 291 -8.53 -7.58 -14.63
N ASN A 292 -8.41 -6.44 -13.95
CA ASN A 292 -7.83 -5.20 -14.49
C ASN A 292 -6.47 -4.82 -13.86
N CYS A 293 -5.87 -5.71 -13.09
CA CYS A 293 -4.55 -5.50 -12.52
C CYS A 293 -3.54 -6.40 -13.22
N GLU A 294 -2.44 -5.85 -13.66
CA GLU A 294 -1.40 -6.61 -14.36
C GLU A 294 -0.92 -7.78 -13.49
N ASN A 295 -0.84 -8.96 -14.11
CA ASN A 295 -0.42 -10.18 -13.43
C ASN A 295 -1.24 -10.54 -12.16
N GLN A 296 -2.44 -9.97 -12.00
CA GLN A 296 -3.31 -10.21 -10.83
C GLN A 296 -2.62 -9.94 -9.48
N GLN A 297 -1.79 -8.92 -9.40
CA GLN A 297 -1.08 -8.54 -8.19
C GLN A 297 -1.99 -7.74 -7.24
N VAL A 298 -2.99 -8.39 -6.68
CA VAL A 298 -3.91 -7.81 -5.70
C VAL A 298 -3.62 -8.36 -4.31
N TYR A 299 -3.26 -7.49 -3.38
CA TYR A 299 -2.90 -7.83 -2.01
C TYR A 299 -3.87 -7.21 -1.02
N THR A 300 -4.30 -7.98 -0.01
CA THR A 300 -5.13 -7.49 1.08
C THR A 300 -4.37 -7.54 2.41
N THR A 301 -4.51 -6.52 3.26
CA THR A 301 -3.88 -6.54 4.60
C THR A 301 -4.41 -7.70 5.44
N LYS A 302 -5.69 -8.03 5.32
CA LYS A 302 -6.32 -9.20 5.93
C LYS A 302 -5.54 -10.49 5.70
N ASN A 303 -5.07 -10.71 4.47
CA ASN A 303 -4.37 -11.92 4.08
C ASN A 303 -2.84 -11.80 4.19
N CYS A 304 -2.29 -10.61 4.09
CA CYS A 304 -0.86 -10.35 3.95
C CYS A 304 -0.23 -9.68 5.18
N GLY A 305 -1.03 -9.27 6.15
CA GLY A 305 -0.58 -8.40 7.23
C GLY A 305 -0.19 -7.02 6.68
N HIS A 306 0.74 -6.34 7.32
CA HIS A 306 1.27 -5.09 6.77
C HIS A 306 1.88 -5.34 5.39
N ILE A 307 1.56 -4.48 4.44
CA ILE A 307 2.12 -4.53 3.08
C ILE A 307 3.10 -3.37 2.97
N VAL A 308 4.34 -3.70 2.65
CA VAL A 308 5.42 -2.71 2.63
C VAL A 308 5.98 -2.63 1.23
N GLY A 309 6.23 -1.42 0.76
CA GLY A 309 6.86 -1.21 -0.52
C GLY A 309 7.85 -0.07 -0.50
N TYR A 310 8.61 0.00 -1.57
CA TYR A 310 9.52 1.09 -1.83
C TYR A 310 9.64 1.35 -3.32
N ILE A 311 9.99 2.59 -3.64
CA ILE A 311 10.30 3.04 -4.99
C ILE A 311 11.68 3.69 -4.92
N ASP A 312 12.60 3.31 -5.80
CA ASP A 312 13.92 3.95 -5.88
C ASP A 312 13.89 5.21 -6.77
N SER A 313 15.00 5.93 -6.83
CA SER A 313 15.10 7.17 -7.60
C SER A 313 14.96 6.99 -9.12
N GLU A 314 15.10 5.77 -9.63
CA GLU A 314 14.88 5.44 -11.05
C GLU A 314 13.42 5.08 -11.33
N GLY A 315 12.62 4.86 -10.26
CA GLY A 315 11.22 4.42 -10.34
C GLY A 315 11.06 2.90 -10.31
N ASN A 316 12.11 2.13 -10.01
CA ASN A 316 11.89 0.70 -9.77
C ASN A 316 11.20 0.52 -8.43
N TYR A 317 10.15 -0.29 -8.38
CA TYR A 317 9.40 -0.50 -7.15
C TYR A 317 9.30 -1.96 -6.75
N THR A 318 9.04 -2.19 -5.47
CA THR A 318 8.81 -3.51 -4.91
C THR A 318 7.75 -3.44 -3.82
N VAL A 319 6.83 -4.40 -3.85
CA VAL A 319 5.79 -4.57 -2.83
C VAL A 319 5.96 -5.90 -2.11
N VAL A 320 6.01 -5.85 -0.79
CA VAL A 320 6.32 -7.00 0.07
C VAL A 320 5.27 -7.14 1.15
N PRO A 321 4.44 -8.19 1.10
CA PRO A 321 3.63 -8.58 2.25
C PRO A 321 4.52 -8.92 3.46
N SER A 322 4.20 -8.42 4.64
CA SER A 322 5.04 -8.60 5.83
C SER A 322 4.64 -9.76 6.73
N ARG A 323 3.48 -10.33 6.52
CA ARG A 323 2.97 -11.50 7.25
C ARG A 323 2.65 -12.66 6.34
N PHE A 324 2.47 -13.79 7.00
CA PHE A 324 1.78 -14.93 6.42
C PHE A 324 0.33 -14.58 6.16
N CYS A 325 -0.16 -15.02 5.03
CA CYS A 325 -1.58 -15.15 4.81
C CYS A 325 -2.14 -16.19 5.76
N GLU A 326 -2.93 -15.83 6.77
CA GLU A 326 -3.00 -16.72 7.80
C GLU A 326 -4.25 -16.71 8.64
N THR A 327 -4.65 -17.84 9.08
CA THR A 327 -5.57 -17.94 10.19
C THR A 327 -4.82 -17.61 11.48
N ARG A 328 -5.28 -16.61 12.22
CA ARG A 328 -4.71 -16.08 13.48
C ARG A 328 -4.37 -17.14 14.55
N ASN A 329 -4.58 -18.41 14.28
CA ASN A 329 -4.37 -19.54 15.19
C ASN A 329 -3.24 -20.48 14.82
N ALA A 330 -2.42 -20.19 13.81
CA ALA A 330 -1.29 -21.06 13.50
C ALA A 330 -0.15 -20.78 14.46
N SER A 331 -0.01 -21.64 15.42
CA SER A 331 1.08 -21.65 16.41
C SER A 331 2.45 -22.04 15.82
N VAL A 332 2.54 -22.26 14.50
CA VAL A 332 3.77 -22.67 13.82
C VAL A 332 4.07 -21.68 12.72
N ALA A 333 5.00 -20.76 12.99
CA ALA A 333 5.58 -19.92 11.97
C ALA A 333 6.41 -20.78 11.01
N TYR A 334 6.07 -20.76 9.72
CA TYR A 334 6.94 -21.30 8.69
C TYR A 334 8.23 -20.49 8.65
N ASP A 335 9.33 -21.07 9.00
CA ASP A 335 10.64 -20.48 8.79
C ASP A 335 11.19 -20.88 7.42
N MET A 336 10.65 -20.27 6.39
CA MET A 336 11.10 -20.47 5.02
C MET A 336 12.42 -19.73 4.76
N GLN A 337 13.38 -20.43 4.19
CA GLN A 337 14.61 -19.84 3.69
C GLN A 337 14.72 -20.04 2.18
N ILE A 338 15.23 -19.03 1.49
CA ILE A 338 15.67 -19.16 0.11
C ILE A 338 17.19 -19.34 0.14
N ASN A 339 17.64 -20.49 -0.29
CA ASN A 339 19.06 -20.75 -0.54
C ASN A 339 19.34 -20.45 -2.02
N CYS A 340 20.46 -19.84 -2.30
CA CYS A 340 20.91 -19.54 -3.65
C CYS A 340 22.34 -20.00 -3.87
N THR A 341 22.59 -20.60 -5.03
CA THR A 341 23.96 -20.83 -5.54
C THR A 341 24.10 -20.16 -6.90
N TYR A 342 25.27 -19.63 -7.16
CA TYR A 342 25.65 -19.02 -8.42
C TYR A 342 26.79 -19.78 -9.06
N THR A 343 26.59 -20.20 -10.31
CA THR A 343 27.58 -20.94 -11.11
C THR A 343 28.04 -20.08 -12.29
N HIS A 344 29.31 -19.76 -12.32
CA HIS A 344 29.94 -19.01 -13.40
C HIS A 344 31.34 -19.58 -13.65
N ASN A 345 31.75 -19.76 -14.92
CA ASN A 345 33.03 -20.32 -15.32
C ASN A 345 33.37 -21.65 -14.60
N ASN A 346 32.39 -22.56 -14.54
CA ASN A 346 32.48 -23.87 -13.86
C ASN A 346 32.73 -23.80 -12.34
N THR A 347 32.62 -22.64 -11.74
CA THR A 347 32.72 -22.45 -10.29
C THR A 347 31.36 -22.17 -9.70
N THR A 348 30.97 -22.91 -8.68
CA THR A 348 29.70 -22.72 -7.96
C THR A 348 29.98 -22.22 -6.56
N ILE A 349 29.35 -21.11 -6.19
CA ILE A 349 29.45 -20.49 -4.88
C ILE A 349 28.07 -20.32 -4.24
N PRO A 350 27.95 -20.40 -2.92
CA PRO A 350 26.73 -20.00 -2.21
C PRO A 350 26.60 -18.47 -2.26
N VAL A 351 25.38 -18.01 -2.41
CA VAL A 351 25.05 -16.58 -2.54
C VAL A 351 24.09 -16.13 -1.45
N LYS A 352 24.34 -14.97 -0.87
CA LYS A 352 23.43 -14.33 0.08
C LYS A 352 22.59 -13.27 -0.62
N SER A 353 21.41 -13.00 -0.11
CA SER A 353 20.59 -11.86 -0.56
C SER A 353 21.39 -10.56 -0.41
N GLY A 354 21.32 -9.72 -1.43
CA GLY A 354 22.11 -8.48 -1.52
C GLY A 354 23.49 -8.62 -2.20
N SER A 355 23.89 -9.85 -2.58
CA SER A 355 25.20 -10.08 -3.24
C SER A 355 25.25 -9.43 -4.62
N THR A 356 26.46 -8.93 -4.97
CA THR A 356 26.77 -8.43 -6.32
C THR A 356 27.54 -9.51 -7.09
N LEU A 357 27.05 -9.86 -8.29
CA LEU A 357 27.58 -10.96 -9.11
C LEU A 357 27.79 -10.50 -10.55
N ASP A 358 28.76 -11.11 -11.24
CA ASP A 358 28.95 -10.87 -12.67
C ASP A 358 27.77 -11.45 -13.47
N VAL A 359 27.33 -10.76 -14.53
CA VAL A 359 26.31 -11.30 -15.44
C VAL A 359 26.85 -12.49 -16.25
N GLY A 360 25.97 -13.33 -16.79
CA GLY A 360 26.31 -14.49 -17.60
C GLY A 360 26.43 -15.81 -16.82
N GLY A 361 26.26 -15.78 -15.51
CA GLY A 361 26.24 -17.00 -14.71
C GLY A 361 24.81 -17.48 -14.40
N THR A 362 24.71 -18.71 -13.92
CA THR A 362 23.43 -19.36 -13.58
C THR A 362 23.17 -19.31 -12.08
N LEU A 363 22.03 -18.78 -11.71
CA LEU A 363 21.49 -18.82 -10.35
C LEU A 363 20.60 -20.05 -10.19
N LYS A 364 20.80 -20.82 -9.12
CA LYS A 364 19.90 -21.87 -8.67
C LYS A 364 19.38 -21.51 -7.29
N PHE A 365 18.06 -21.35 -7.19
CA PHE A 365 17.36 -21.09 -5.95
C PHE A 365 16.69 -22.35 -5.44
N SER A 366 16.62 -22.52 -4.15
CA SER A 366 15.85 -23.57 -3.51
C SER A 366 15.21 -23.07 -2.24
N VAL A 367 14.04 -23.62 -1.91
CA VAL A 367 13.32 -23.31 -0.68
C VAL A 367 13.65 -24.37 0.37
N ALA A 368 14.02 -23.92 1.55
CA ALA A 368 14.24 -24.78 2.70
C ALA A 368 13.45 -24.26 3.92
N SER A 369 13.02 -25.17 4.76
CA SER A 369 12.50 -24.86 6.10
C SER A 369 13.52 -25.30 7.14
N LYS A 370 13.92 -24.41 8.04
CA LYS A 370 14.81 -24.76 9.16
C LYS A 370 14.23 -25.84 10.08
N LEU A 371 12.92 -25.91 10.11
CA LEU A 371 12.20 -26.83 10.99
C LEU A 371 11.68 -28.07 10.26
N GLY A 372 11.96 -28.21 8.97
CA GLY A 372 11.60 -29.40 8.19
C GLY A 372 10.09 -29.57 7.91
N PHE A 373 9.30 -28.49 7.99
CA PHE A 373 7.83 -28.57 7.96
C PHE A 373 7.18 -28.39 6.57
N PHE A 374 7.91 -28.51 5.47
CA PHE A 374 7.25 -28.54 4.18
C PHE A 374 6.53 -29.87 3.96
N GLU A 375 5.20 -29.78 3.89
CA GLU A 375 4.35 -30.88 3.50
C GLU A 375 4.28 -31.00 1.97
N PRO A 376 3.90 -32.14 1.41
CA PRO A 376 3.77 -32.31 -0.06
C PRO A 376 2.85 -31.25 -0.70
N ILE A 377 1.80 -30.79 0.01
CA ILE A 377 0.88 -29.77 -0.48
C ILE A 377 1.52 -28.37 -0.58
N ASP A 378 2.46 -28.05 0.29
CA ASP A 378 3.21 -26.79 0.23
C ASP A 378 4.04 -26.72 -1.04
N ARG A 379 4.48 -27.85 -1.49
CA ARG A 379 5.36 -28.05 -2.64
C ARG A 379 4.62 -27.76 -3.95
N ILE A 380 3.36 -28.19 -4.06
CA ILE A 380 2.54 -28.02 -5.27
C ILE A 380 2.22 -26.55 -5.55
N ASN A 381 2.15 -25.72 -4.50
CA ASN A 381 1.70 -24.33 -4.55
C ASN A 381 2.87 -23.33 -4.37
N THR A 382 4.07 -23.68 -4.82
CA THR A 382 5.20 -22.76 -4.79
C THR A 382 5.25 -21.95 -6.09
N LEU A 383 5.18 -20.64 -5.97
CA LEU A 383 5.27 -19.68 -7.06
C LEU A 383 6.55 -18.84 -6.90
N TRP A 384 7.28 -18.69 -7.99
CA TRP A 384 8.43 -17.81 -8.09
C TRP A 384 8.14 -16.65 -9.00
N GLU A 385 8.34 -15.43 -8.50
CA GLU A 385 8.25 -14.19 -9.25
C GLU A 385 9.63 -13.57 -9.34
N VAL A 386 10.03 -13.16 -10.53
CA VAL A 386 11.30 -12.48 -10.78
C VAL A 386 11.00 -11.08 -11.30
N SER A 387 11.47 -10.07 -10.60
CA SER A 387 11.45 -8.69 -11.05
C SER A 387 12.89 -8.29 -11.40
N ASN A 388 13.12 -7.97 -12.67
CA ASN A 388 14.43 -7.54 -13.16
C ASN A 388 14.45 -6.02 -13.25
N GLY A 389 15.26 -5.37 -12.40
CA GLY A 389 15.60 -3.95 -12.54
C GLY A 389 16.92 -3.77 -13.25
N GLY A 390 17.07 -2.64 -13.95
CA GLY A 390 18.32 -2.26 -14.58
C GLY A 390 18.18 -1.77 -16.02
N LYS A 391 19.23 -1.12 -16.54
CA LYS A 391 19.23 -0.59 -17.90
C LYS A 391 19.24 -1.73 -18.93
N GLY A 392 18.32 -1.67 -19.89
CA GLY A 392 18.26 -2.62 -21.00
C GLY A 392 17.35 -3.84 -20.74
N VAL A 393 16.64 -3.90 -19.62
CA VAL A 393 15.60 -4.89 -19.42
C VAL A 393 14.38 -4.46 -20.23
N ASP A 394 13.97 -5.28 -21.21
CA ASP A 394 12.74 -5.01 -21.95
C ASP A 394 11.52 -5.38 -21.12
N SER A 395 10.36 -4.80 -21.44
CA SER A 395 9.11 -4.96 -20.69
C SER A 395 8.69 -6.44 -20.54
N SER A 396 9.00 -7.29 -21.51
CA SER A 396 8.67 -8.72 -21.45
C SER A 396 9.50 -9.53 -20.44
N HIS A 397 10.59 -8.94 -19.93
CA HIS A 397 11.49 -9.57 -18.97
C HIS A 397 11.52 -8.85 -17.61
N GLN A 398 10.74 -7.77 -17.43
CA GLN A 398 10.69 -7.04 -16.17
C GLN A 398 10.09 -7.90 -15.06
N GLU A 399 9.00 -8.60 -15.33
CA GLU A 399 8.38 -9.51 -14.37
C GLU A 399 8.06 -10.87 -15.01
N ILE A 400 8.44 -11.94 -14.34
CA ILE A 400 8.28 -13.28 -14.87
C ILE A 400 7.85 -14.22 -13.74
N TYR A 401 6.85 -15.03 -14.01
CA TYR A 401 6.26 -15.98 -13.05
C TYR A 401 6.60 -17.41 -13.41
N TYR A 402 7.00 -18.19 -12.41
CA TYR A 402 7.32 -19.61 -12.59
C TYR A 402 6.71 -20.46 -11.46
N LYS A 403 6.14 -21.62 -11.82
CA LYS A 403 5.89 -22.65 -10.83
C LYS A 403 7.19 -23.39 -10.53
N GLY A 404 7.48 -23.60 -9.26
CA GLY A 404 8.62 -24.39 -8.83
C GLY A 404 8.50 -25.83 -9.36
N LYS A 405 9.63 -26.40 -9.78
CA LYS A 405 9.72 -27.81 -10.14
C LYS A 405 10.32 -28.58 -8.98
N GLU A 406 9.71 -29.72 -8.66
CA GLU A 406 10.27 -30.65 -7.70
C GLU A 406 11.48 -31.35 -8.31
N GLU A 407 12.61 -31.37 -7.63
CA GLU A 407 13.77 -32.18 -7.97
C GLU A 407 13.68 -33.55 -7.26
N ASN A 408 14.50 -34.50 -7.67
CA ASN A 408 14.46 -35.91 -7.19
C ASN A 408 14.64 -36.07 -5.67
N ASP A 409 15.13 -35.06 -4.99
CA ASP A 409 15.33 -35.00 -3.54
C ASP A 409 14.18 -34.29 -2.79
N GLY A 410 13.10 -33.94 -3.50
CA GLY A 410 11.95 -33.23 -2.93
C GLY A 410 12.21 -31.72 -2.66
N ILE A 411 13.28 -31.17 -3.19
CA ILE A 411 13.61 -29.76 -3.08
C ILE A 411 12.95 -28.98 -4.22
N PHE A 412 12.23 -27.90 -3.86
CA PHE A 412 11.70 -26.95 -4.83
C PHE A 412 12.80 -26.06 -5.30
N SER A 413 13.21 -26.20 -6.54
CA SER A 413 14.26 -25.40 -7.14
C SER A 413 13.77 -24.63 -8.36
N PHE A 414 14.42 -23.49 -8.55
CA PHE A 414 14.24 -22.61 -9.67
C PHE A 414 15.62 -22.20 -10.19
N LYS A 415 15.86 -22.33 -11.50
CA LYS A 415 17.12 -21.96 -12.16
C LYS A 415 16.90 -20.81 -13.12
N ARG A 416 17.81 -19.85 -13.11
CA ARG A 416 17.81 -18.73 -14.03
C ARG A 416 19.22 -18.23 -14.31
N GLU A 417 19.43 -17.73 -15.52
CA GLU A 417 20.62 -17.01 -15.89
C GLU A 417 20.53 -15.55 -15.39
N LEU A 418 21.62 -15.02 -14.85
CA LEU A 418 21.75 -13.60 -14.50
C LEU A 418 22.20 -12.85 -15.76
N SER A 419 21.25 -12.32 -16.53
CA SER A 419 21.49 -11.78 -17.88
C SER A 419 21.63 -10.26 -17.90
N TYR A 420 21.21 -9.55 -16.86
CA TYR A 420 21.15 -8.10 -16.85
C TYR A 420 21.95 -7.48 -15.72
N VAL A 421 22.59 -6.33 -16.02
CA VAL A 421 23.21 -5.47 -15.02
C VAL A 421 22.14 -4.68 -14.31
N GLY A 422 22.15 -4.70 -12.98
CA GLY A 422 21.19 -4.00 -12.15
C GLY A 422 20.64 -4.88 -11.01
N ARG A 423 19.61 -4.39 -10.36
CA ARG A 423 19.01 -5.04 -9.21
C ARG A 423 17.90 -6.01 -9.65
N HIS A 424 17.97 -7.23 -9.16
CA HIS A 424 16.99 -8.27 -9.44
C HIS A 424 16.38 -8.73 -8.12
N LEU A 425 15.06 -8.83 -8.08
CA LEU A 425 14.32 -9.35 -6.96
C LEU A 425 13.69 -10.67 -7.34
N LEU A 426 13.89 -11.67 -6.52
CA LEU A 426 13.22 -12.94 -6.59
C LEU A 426 12.27 -13.05 -5.41
N ARG A 427 10.99 -13.19 -5.69
CA ARG A 427 9.95 -13.44 -4.68
C ARG A 427 9.52 -14.90 -4.79
N CYS A 428 9.54 -15.60 -3.67
CA CYS A 428 9.02 -16.96 -3.58
C CYS A 428 7.80 -16.95 -2.66
N ARG A 429 6.66 -17.44 -3.18
CA ARG A 429 5.44 -17.68 -2.43
C ARG A 429 5.19 -19.15 -2.29
N VAL A 430 4.91 -19.60 -1.08
CA VAL A 430 4.45 -20.94 -0.77
C VAL A 430 3.07 -20.86 -0.15
N HIS A 431 2.07 -21.42 -0.79
CA HIS A 431 0.70 -21.44 -0.30
C HIS A 431 0.33 -22.80 0.28
N ASN A 432 -0.16 -22.79 1.51
CA ASN A 432 -0.76 -23.97 2.14
C ASN A 432 -2.22 -23.62 2.52
N PRO A 433 -3.21 -24.37 2.02
CA PRO A 433 -4.62 -24.09 2.28
C PRO A 433 -5.00 -24.10 3.78
N LYS A 434 -4.20 -24.76 4.61
CA LYS A 434 -4.44 -24.87 6.07
C LYS A 434 -3.62 -23.89 6.89
N LYS A 435 -2.47 -23.47 6.36
CA LYS A 435 -1.46 -22.71 7.11
C LYS A 435 -1.20 -21.31 6.51
N GLY A 436 -1.80 -21.01 5.37
CA GLY A 436 -1.71 -19.73 4.69
C GLY A 436 -0.57 -19.60 3.70
N THR A 437 -0.21 -18.38 3.31
CA THR A 437 0.82 -18.09 2.30
C THR A 437 2.03 -17.43 2.95
N ILE A 438 3.21 -17.95 2.64
CA ILE A 438 4.48 -17.36 3.02
C ILE A 438 5.12 -16.74 1.80
N THR A 439 5.61 -15.52 1.93
CA THR A 439 6.37 -14.84 0.89
C THR A 439 7.76 -14.49 1.40
N LYS A 440 8.78 -14.82 0.63
CA LYS A 440 10.18 -14.42 0.89
C LYS A 440 10.78 -13.79 -0.35
N ILE A 441 11.66 -12.83 -0.13
CA ILE A 441 12.38 -12.11 -1.17
C ILE A 441 13.87 -12.38 -1.06
N PHE A 442 14.49 -12.50 -2.21
CA PHE A 442 15.93 -12.64 -2.37
C PHE A 442 16.41 -11.63 -3.42
N CYS A 443 17.37 -10.80 -3.08
CA CYS A 443 17.88 -9.75 -3.94
C CYS A 443 19.25 -10.14 -4.51
N ILE A 444 19.50 -9.84 -5.79
CA ILE A 444 20.80 -9.98 -6.46
C ILE A 444 21.08 -8.67 -7.21
N ASN A 445 22.33 -8.24 -7.18
CA ASN A 445 22.81 -7.15 -8.01
C ASN A 445 23.72 -7.71 -9.10
N GLY A 446 23.31 -7.59 -10.36
CA GLY A 446 24.15 -7.91 -11.53
C GLY A 446 25.13 -6.77 -11.82
N LYS A 447 26.39 -7.06 -12.14
CA LYS A 447 27.41 -6.09 -12.57
C LYS A 447 28.13 -6.51 -13.84
#